data_cc54b55a259843161a0565a2ac92630e
#
_entry.id   cc54b55a259843161a0565a2ac92630e
#
_cell.length_a   1.000
_cell.length_b   1.000
_cell.length_c   1.000
_cell.angle_alpha   90.00
_cell.angle_beta   90.00
_cell.angle_gamma   90.00
#
_symmetry.space_group_name_H-M   'P 1'
#
loop_
_entity.id
_entity.type
_entity.pdbx_description
1 polymer ?
#
loop_
_entity_poly.entity_id
_entity_poly.type
_entity_poly.pdbx_seq_one_letter_code
_entity_poly.pdbx_strand_id
1 'polypeptide(L)'
;RDANGVPLGVDLNVRAAWPFSQGAGVVIAIADNGVEISHPEFVGPAAGQPHYNFDAGNTNGAQLASTDIHGTAVAGYAVARGNNGIGISGVAPAASLATWKMLAATEEQIGIMFQYQSNVVAVQNHSWLNSGSGLIANSSMAESGLSNALAFGRGGRGVLMTRASGNERESGANANDQSYTAD
;
A
#
# COMPACT_ATOMS: atom_id res chain seq x y z
N ARG A 1 4.30 -13.23 -19.62
CA ARG A 1 4.37 -14.21 -20.70
C ARG A 1 3.76 -13.60 -21.96
N ASP A 2 4.24 -13.96 -23.13
CA ASP A 2 3.63 -13.62 -24.40
C ASP A 2 2.31 -14.42 -24.63
N ALA A 3 1.65 -14.17 -25.79
CA ALA A 3 0.43 -14.88 -26.14
C ALA A 3 0.57 -16.42 -26.24
N ASN A 4 1.80 -16.92 -26.36
CA ASN A 4 2.14 -18.33 -26.42
C ASN A 4 2.58 -18.91 -25.06
N GLY A 5 2.52 -18.09 -24.00
CA GLY A 5 2.92 -18.48 -22.67
C GLY A 5 4.43 -18.47 -22.40
N VAL A 6 5.23 -17.94 -23.31
CA VAL A 6 6.69 -17.83 -23.16
C VAL A 6 7.02 -16.72 -22.15
N PRO A 7 7.89 -16.96 -21.13
CA PRO A 7 8.34 -15.92 -20.21
C PRO A 7 9.04 -14.78 -20.94
N LEU A 8 8.60 -13.54 -20.72
CA LEU A 8 9.20 -12.34 -21.33
C LEU A 8 10.43 -11.84 -20.54
N GLY A 9 10.68 -12.39 -19.35
CA GLY A 9 11.79 -11.95 -18.49
C GLY A 9 11.62 -10.56 -17.89
N VAL A 10 10.40 -10.01 -17.93
CA VAL A 10 10.06 -8.67 -17.42
C VAL A 10 9.14 -8.71 -16.19
N ASP A 11 8.93 -9.89 -15.61
CA ASP A 11 8.16 -10.07 -14.38
C ASP A 11 9.05 -9.91 -13.13
N LEU A 12 8.42 -9.78 -11.95
CA LEU A 12 9.12 -9.67 -10.66
C LEU A 12 9.82 -10.98 -10.25
N ASN A 13 9.63 -12.07 -11.01
CA ASN A 13 10.10 -13.42 -10.67
C ASN A 13 9.80 -13.84 -9.21
N VAL A 14 8.68 -13.38 -8.68
CA VAL A 14 8.29 -13.58 -7.27
C VAL A 14 8.19 -15.07 -6.90
N ARG A 15 7.90 -15.93 -7.87
CA ARG A 15 7.82 -17.39 -7.66
C ARG A 15 9.16 -17.99 -7.18
N ALA A 16 10.28 -17.35 -7.48
CA ALA A 16 11.57 -17.76 -6.96
C ALA A 16 11.75 -17.44 -5.46
N ALA A 17 11.02 -16.45 -4.94
CA ALA A 17 11.03 -16.08 -3.52
C ALA A 17 10.06 -16.93 -2.68
N TRP A 18 8.98 -17.45 -3.25
CA TRP A 18 7.92 -18.15 -2.51
C TRP A 18 8.35 -19.41 -1.74
N PRO A 19 9.36 -20.20 -2.17
CA PRO A 19 9.88 -21.27 -1.34
C PRO A 19 10.50 -20.79 -0.01
N PHE A 20 10.91 -19.53 0.07
CA PHE A 20 11.52 -18.93 1.26
C PHE A 20 10.51 -18.16 2.10
N SER A 21 9.61 -17.41 1.46
CA SER A 21 8.56 -16.64 2.14
C SER A 21 7.42 -16.26 1.19
N GLN A 22 6.21 -16.34 1.71
CA GLN A 22 4.98 -15.84 1.07
C GLN A 22 4.31 -14.71 1.89
N GLY A 23 5.01 -14.17 2.89
CA GLY A 23 4.52 -13.08 3.72
C GLY A 23 3.71 -13.52 4.96
N ALA A 24 3.73 -14.79 5.36
CA ALA A 24 3.01 -15.24 6.55
C ALA A 24 3.46 -14.46 7.81
N GLY A 25 2.48 -13.96 8.60
CA GLY A 25 2.73 -13.13 9.79
C GLY A 25 3.08 -11.67 9.50
N VAL A 26 3.09 -11.25 8.24
CA VAL A 26 3.31 -9.86 7.83
C VAL A 26 1.97 -9.17 7.59
N VAL A 27 1.76 -7.99 8.17
CA VAL A 27 0.62 -7.12 7.85
C VAL A 27 1.09 -6.04 6.86
N ILE A 28 0.44 -6.00 5.71
CA ILE A 28 0.66 -5.00 4.67
C ILE A 28 -0.54 -4.04 4.67
N ALA A 29 -0.29 -2.75 4.88
CA ALA A 29 -1.30 -1.72 4.76
C ALA A 29 -1.30 -1.11 3.36
N ILE A 30 -2.46 -1.05 2.74
CA ILE A 30 -2.70 -0.34 1.47
C ILE A 30 -3.36 0.99 1.80
N ALA A 31 -2.59 2.07 1.68
CA ALA A 31 -3.07 3.44 1.85
C ALA A 31 -3.48 3.99 0.47
N ASP A 32 -4.79 4.11 0.24
CA ASP A 32 -5.35 4.39 -1.08
C ASP A 32 -6.79 4.95 -0.98
N ASN A 33 -7.61 4.81 -2.03
CA ASN A 33 -9.03 5.19 -2.03
C ASN A 33 -9.96 4.21 -1.28
N GLY A 34 -9.40 3.26 -0.53
CA GLY A 34 -10.10 2.15 0.09
C GLY A 34 -10.01 0.87 -0.74
N VAL A 35 -10.39 -0.24 -0.15
CA VAL A 35 -10.35 -1.59 -0.77
C VAL A 35 -11.70 -2.26 -0.63
N GLU A 36 -12.14 -3.02 -1.63
CA GLU A 36 -13.29 -3.92 -1.51
C GLU A 36 -12.94 -5.09 -0.59
N ILE A 37 -13.05 -4.87 0.72
CA ILE A 37 -12.65 -5.86 1.76
C ILE A 37 -13.46 -7.15 1.64
N SER A 38 -14.69 -7.07 1.13
CA SER A 38 -15.59 -8.22 0.88
C SER A 38 -15.21 -9.06 -0.35
N HIS A 39 -14.25 -8.58 -1.17
CA HIS A 39 -13.80 -9.34 -2.33
C HIS A 39 -13.28 -10.73 -1.91
N PRO A 40 -13.63 -11.81 -2.62
CA PRO A 40 -13.26 -13.17 -2.25
C PRO A 40 -11.76 -13.39 -1.99
N GLU A 41 -10.88 -12.64 -2.66
CA GLU A 41 -9.43 -12.68 -2.45
C GLU A 41 -8.99 -12.10 -1.10
N PHE A 42 -9.82 -11.27 -0.44
CA PHE A 42 -9.42 -10.51 0.75
C PHE A 42 -10.15 -10.89 2.03
N VAL A 43 -11.23 -11.65 1.98
CA VAL A 43 -12.03 -12.00 3.18
C VAL A 43 -11.15 -12.61 4.29
N GLY A 44 -10.23 -13.51 3.95
CA GLY A 44 -9.30 -14.08 4.93
C GLY A 44 -8.16 -13.13 5.31
N PRO A 45 -7.38 -12.59 4.32
CA PRO A 45 -6.29 -11.66 4.60
C PRO A 45 -6.69 -10.40 5.39
N ALA A 46 -7.89 -9.88 5.17
CA ALA A 46 -8.37 -8.66 5.81
C ALA A 46 -9.01 -8.89 7.19
N ALA A 47 -9.36 -10.13 7.54
CA ALA A 47 -10.08 -10.39 8.78
C ALA A 47 -9.29 -9.95 10.03
N GLY A 48 -9.92 -9.10 10.86
CA GLY A 48 -9.35 -8.63 12.13
C GLY A 48 -8.15 -7.70 12.01
N GLN A 49 -7.87 -7.17 10.81
CA GLN A 49 -6.73 -6.28 10.59
C GLN A 49 -7.07 -4.81 10.91
N PRO A 50 -6.08 -3.94 11.14
CA PRO A 50 -6.30 -2.55 11.52
C PRO A 50 -6.70 -1.67 10.33
N HIS A 51 -7.94 -1.83 9.86
CA HIS A 51 -8.52 -0.97 8.83
C HIS A 51 -8.81 0.42 9.38
N TYR A 52 -8.72 1.45 8.53
CA TYR A 52 -9.06 2.81 8.91
C TYR A 52 -9.44 3.67 7.72
N ASN A 53 -10.35 4.61 7.94
CA ASN A 53 -10.69 5.68 7.00
C ASN A 53 -10.23 7.00 7.60
N PHE A 54 -9.12 7.52 7.11
CA PHE A 54 -8.53 8.78 7.59
C PHE A 54 -9.35 9.99 7.11
N ASP A 55 -10.06 9.87 5.98
CA ASP A 55 -10.94 10.94 5.49
C ASP A 55 -12.11 11.18 6.46
N ALA A 56 -12.65 10.09 7.06
CA ALA A 56 -13.83 10.12 7.91
C ALA A 56 -13.54 9.90 9.41
N GLY A 57 -12.31 9.56 9.79
CA GLY A 57 -11.92 9.33 11.18
C GLY A 57 -12.55 8.08 11.82
N ASN A 58 -12.69 6.98 11.08
CA ASN A 58 -13.31 5.76 11.61
C ASN A 58 -12.60 4.49 11.09
N THR A 59 -12.95 3.31 11.61
CA THR A 59 -12.32 2.03 11.32
C THR A 59 -12.80 1.36 10.02
N ASN A 60 -13.54 2.06 9.16
CA ASN A 60 -13.98 1.53 7.88
C ASN A 60 -12.98 1.86 6.76
N GLY A 61 -12.01 0.99 6.51
CA GLY A 61 -11.05 1.13 5.41
C GLY A 61 -11.56 0.67 4.04
N ALA A 62 -12.85 0.31 3.91
CA ALA A 62 -13.43 -0.13 2.65
C ALA A 62 -13.56 1.03 1.65
N GLN A 63 -13.59 0.69 0.36
CA GLN A 63 -14.01 1.61 -0.69
C GLN A 63 -15.44 2.10 -0.42
N LEU A 64 -15.73 3.35 -0.74
CA LEU A 64 -17.06 3.94 -0.55
C LEU A 64 -17.93 3.87 -1.80
N ALA A 65 -17.34 3.88 -2.97
CA ALA A 65 -18.03 3.77 -4.25
C ALA A 65 -17.48 2.58 -5.05
N SER A 66 -18.31 1.96 -5.87
CA SER A 66 -17.89 0.88 -6.78
C SER A 66 -16.88 1.34 -7.84
N THR A 67 -16.70 2.63 -8.02
CA THR A 67 -15.71 3.26 -8.89
C THR A 67 -14.33 3.43 -8.23
N ASP A 68 -14.25 3.25 -6.90
CA ASP A 68 -12.99 3.36 -6.13
C ASP A 68 -12.15 2.07 -6.25
N ILE A 69 -11.86 1.65 -7.48
CA ILE A 69 -11.26 0.34 -7.78
C ILE A 69 -9.74 0.30 -7.59
N HIS A 70 -9.07 1.45 -7.51
CA HIS A 70 -7.60 1.51 -7.53
C HIS A 70 -6.99 0.78 -6.33
N GLY A 71 -7.37 1.10 -5.11
CA GLY A 71 -6.85 0.44 -3.91
C GLY A 71 -7.15 -1.07 -3.88
N THR A 72 -8.29 -1.51 -4.43
CA THR A 72 -8.62 -2.93 -4.59
C THR A 72 -7.65 -3.63 -5.53
N ALA A 73 -7.32 -3.00 -6.67
CA ALA A 73 -6.34 -3.54 -7.61
C ALA A 73 -4.94 -3.61 -6.99
N VAL A 74 -4.51 -2.55 -6.29
CA VAL A 74 -3.22 -2.49 -5.58
C VAL A 74 -3.13 -3.59 -4.51
N ALA A 75 -4.21 -3.79 -3.72
CA ALA A 75 -4.29 -4.86 -2.73
C ALA A 75 -4.17 -6.24 -3.40
N GLY A 76 -4.80 -6.43 -4.57
CA GLY A 76 -4.71 -7.66 -5.36
C GLY A 76 -3.27 -8.01 -5.73
N TYR A 77 -2.52 -7.07 -6.27
CA TYR A 77 -1.10 -7.27 -6.59
C TYR A 77 -0.25 -7.56 -5.34
N ALA A 78 -0.59 -7.01 -4.19
CA ALA A 78 0.17 -7.22 -2.97
C ALA A 78 -0.13 -8.58 -2.31
N VAL A 79 -1.42 -8.91 -2.07
CA VAL A 79 -1.80 -9.96 -1.11
C VAL A 79 -2.91 -10.91 -1.59
N ALA A 80 -3.37 -10.84 -2.85
CA ALA A 80 -4.40 -11.77 -3.32
C ALA A 80 -3.97 -13.22 -3.09
N ARG A 81 -4.92 -14.06 -2.65
CA ARG A 81 -4.66 -15.47 -2.32
C ARG A 81 -4.30 -16.27 -3.57
N GLY A 82 -3.16 -16.94 -3.54
CA GLY A 82 -2.77 -17.86 -4.60
C GLY A 82 -3.42 -19.25 -4.47
N ASN A 83 -3.53 -19.94 -5.60
CA ASN A 83 -3.99 -21.33 -5.71
C ASN A 83 -5.41 -21.61 -5.18
N ASN A 84 -6.28 -20.61 -5.18
CA ASN A 84 -7.67 -20.72 -4.75
C ASN A 84 -8.68 -20.89 -5.92
N GLY A 85 -8.18 -20.88 -7.16
CA GLY A 85 -8.98 -21.06 -8.38
C GLY A 85 -9.72 -19.81 -8.85
N ILE A 86 -9.49 -18.66 -8.22
CA ILE A 86 -10.08 -17.36 -8.57
C ILE A 86 -9.02 -16.29 -8.71
N GLY A 87 -9.32 -15.22 -9.47
CA GLY A 87 -8.54 -14.01 -9.56
C GLY A 87 -7.07 -14.21 -9.90
N ILE A 88 -6.20 -13.62 -9.09
CA ILE A 88 -4.75 -13.60 -9.29
C ILE A 88 -4.02 -14.05 -8.01
N SER A 89 -2.72 -14.25 -8.09
CA SER A 89 -1.88 -14.39 -6.90
C SER A 89 -1.10 -13.10 -6.67
N GLY A 90 -1.20 -12.54 -5.48
CA GLY A 90 -0.39 -11.41 -5.05
C GLY A 90 1.07 -11.81 -4.84
N VAL A 91 1.93 -10.81 -4.65
CA VAL A 91 3.36 -11.01 -4.36
C VAL A 91 3.56 -11.75 -3.03
N ALA A 92 2.75 -11.42 -2.02
CA ALA A 92 2.78 -11.99 -0.68
C ALA A 92 1.44 -12.65 -0.31
N PRO A 93 1.07 -13.80 -0.94
CA PRO A 93 -0.26 -14.37 -0.85
C PRO A 93 -0.63 -14.94 0.53
N ALA A 94 0.32 -15.02 1.45
CA ALA A 94 0.09 -15.43 2.84
C ALA A 94 0.13 -14.25 3.84
N ALA A 95 0.33 -13.02 3.37
CA ALA A 95 0.29 -11.83 4.22
C ALA A 95 -1.14 -11.46 4.63
N SER A 96 -1.26 -10.65 5.68
CA SER A 96 -2.50 -10.01 6.10
C SER A 96 -2.64 -8.62 5.48
N LEU A 97 -3.88 -8.17 5.26
CA LEU A 97 -4.22 -6.92 4.58
C LEU A 97 -4.86 -5.93 5.54
N ALA A 98 -4.19 -4.83 5.84
CA ALA A 98 -4.84 -3.63 6.38
C ALA A 98 -5.21 -2.69 5.23
N THR A 99 -6.35 -2.02 5.33
CA THR A 99 -6.84 -1.10 4.28
C THR A 99 -7.04 0.28 4.89
N TRP A 100 -6.38 1.28 4.31
CA TRP A 100 -6.39 2.65 4.79
C TRP A 100 -6.92 3.58 3.70
N LYS A 101 -8.13 4.07 3.88
CA LYS A 101 -8.72 5.06 2.98
C LYS A 101 -8.22 6.45 3.38
N MET A 102 -7.57 7.19 2.44
CA MET A 102 -6.87 8.41 2.80
C MET A 102 -6.72 9.47 1.68
N LEU A 103 -7.28 9.27 0.49
CA LEU A 103 -7.01 10.20 -0.61
C LEU A 103 -7.63 11.60 -0.44
N ALA A 104 -8.54 11.79 0.51
CA ALA A 104 -9.06 13.09 0.91
C ALA A 104 -8.55 13.52 2.30
N ALA A 105 -7.54 12.84 2.84
CA ALA A 105 -6.99 13.13 4.15
C ALA A 105 -6.25 14.47 4.18
N THR A 106 -6.37 15.17 5.30
CA THR A 106 -5.58 16.39 5.58
C THR A 106 -4.13 16.02 5.89
N GLU A 107 -3.22 17.00 5.85
CA GLU A 107 -1.82 16.80 6.23
C GLU A 107 -1.66 16.26 7.66
N GLU A 108 -2.53 16.67 8.59
CA GLU A 108 -2.57 16.12 9.94
C GLU A 108 -2.93 14.63 9.93
N GLN A 109 -3.97 14.27 9.19
CA GLN A 109 -4.41 12.88 9.05
C GLN A 109 -3.35 12.02 8.36
N ILE A 110 -2.61 12.56 7.39
CA ILE A 110 -1.46 11.89 6.75
C ILE A 110 -0.36 11.62 7.78
N GLY A 111 -0.01 12.60 8.62
CA GLY A 111 0.96 12.40 9.70
C GLY A 111 0.54 11.32 10.70
N ILE A 112 -0.75 11.28 11.06
CA ILE A 112 -1.32 10.23 11.90
C ILE A 112 -1.26 8.88 11.19
N MET A 113 -1.59 8.82 9.90
CA MET A 113 -1.61 7.60 9.10
C MET A 113 -0.24 6.92 9.05
N PHE A 114 0.84 7.64 8.83
CA PHE A 114 2.18 7.04 8.76
C PHE A 114 2.54 6.24 10.00
N GLN A 115 2.14 6.71 11.18
CA GLN A 115 2.44 6.04 12.45
C GLN A 115 1.29 5.15 12.97
N TYR A 116 0.13 5.14 12.27
CA TYR A 116 -1.02 4.36 12.70
C TYR A 116 -0.70 2.87 12.73
N GLN A 117 -0.94 2.25 13.90
CA GLN A 117 -0.66 0.82 14.12
C GLN A 117 0.75 0.36 13.67
N SER A 118 1.75 1.25 13.77
CA SER A 118 3.12 0.99 13.31
C SER A 118 3.81 -0.17 14.04
N ASN A 119 3.29 -0.62 15.19
CA ASN A 119 3.76 -1.83 15.86
C ASN A 119 3.20 -3.13 15.26
N VAL A 120 2.11 -3.06 14.51
CA VAL A 120 1.43 -4.20 13.88
C VAL A 120 1.73 -4.27 12.38
N VAL A 121 1.61 -3.14 11.69
CA VAL A 121 1.84 -3.03 10.26
C VAL A 121 3.34 -3.07 9.97
N ALA A 122 3.75 -4.00 9.12
CA ALA A 122 5.15 -4.16 8.75
C ALA A 122 5.52 -3.43 7.46
N VAL A 123 4.57 -3.31 6.54
CA VAL A 123 4.76 -2.64 5.25
C VAL A 123 3.58 -1.70 5.01
N GLN A 124 3.86 -0.49 4.58
CA GLN A 124 2.87 0.46 4.07
C GLN A 124 3.10 0.68 2.58
N ASN A 125 2.07 0.51 1.78
CA ASN A 125 2.10 0.81 0.36
C ASN A 125 1.29 2.07 0.06
N HIS A 126 1.96 3.05 -0.55
CA HIS A 126 1.42 4.36 -0.90
C HIS A 126 1.43 4.53 -2.42
N SER A 127 0.35 4.11 -3.09
CA SER A 127 0.19 4.23 -4.55
C SER A 127 -0.50 5.55 -4.93
N TRP A 128 -0.10 6.65 -4.30
CA TRP A 128 -0.61 8.00 -4.52
C TRP A 128 0.53 9.02 -4.47
N LEU A 129 0.27 10.21 -4.97
CA LEU A 129 1.20 11.33 -5.05
C LEU A 129 0.47 12.64 -4.76
N ASN A 130 1.21 13.65 -4.35
CA ASN A 130 0.75 15.02 -4.43
C ASN A 130 0.72 15.44 -5.90
N SER A 131 -0.39 15.98 -6.37
CA SER A 131 -0.51 16.45 -7.76
C SER A 131 0.26 17.76 -7.93
N GLY A 132 1.05 17.87 -9.00
CA GLY A 132 1.78 19.08 -9.37
C GLY A 132 3.17 18.77 -9.92
N SER A 133 3.78 19.75 -10.58
CA SER A 133 5.18 19.75 -10.99
C SER A 133 5.99 20.62 -10.04
N GLY A 134 7.22 20.21 -9.75
CA GLY A 134 8.11 20.85 -8.80
C GLY A 134 8.02 20.26 -7.39
N LEU A 135 9.05 20.49 -6.59
CA LEU A 135 9.17 19.92 -5.25
C LEU A 135 8.04 20.42 -4.34
N ILE A 136 7.20 19.50 -3.91
CA ILE A 136 6.13 19.75 -2.93
C ILE A 136 6.65 19.29 -1.58
N ALA A 137 6.95 20.23 -0.70
CA ALA A 137 7.45 19.92 0.65
C ALA A 137 6.40 19.19 1.47
N ASN A 138 6.85 18.23 2.27
CA ASN A 138 6.00 17.60 3.28
C ASN A 138 5.64 18.61 4.37
N SER A 139 4.49 18.44 4.99
CA SER A 139 4.22 19.13 6.24
C SER A 139 5.10 18.57 7.37
N SER A 140 5.41 19.39 8.35
CA SER A 140 6.16 18.94 9.55
C SER A 140 5.44 17.82 10.32
N MET A 141 4.12 17.76 10.22
CA MET A 141 3.32 16.67 10.82
C MET A 141 3.49 15.36 10.07
N ALA A 142 3.47 15.41 8.73
CA ALA A 142 3.70 14.24 7.90
C ALA A 142 5.14 13.71 8.10
N GLU A 143 6.14 14.58 8.13
CA GLU A 143 7.54 14.23 8.41
C GLU A 143 7.71 13.60 9.80
N SER A 144 7.07 14.17 10.82
CA SER A 144 7.12 13.61 12.18
C SER A 144 6.48 12.23 12.24
N GLY A 145 5.33 12.04 11.60
CA GLY A 145 4.63 10.74 11.53
C GLY A 145 5.46 9.69 10.82
N LEU A 146 6.05 10.05 9.68
CA LEU A 146 6.95 9.21 8.91
C LEU A 146 8.18 8.80 9.74
N SER A 147 8.88 9.77 10.32
CA SER A 147 10.07 9.55 11.15
C SER A 147 9.78 8.65 12.35
N ASN A 148 8.64 8.86 13.02
CA ASN A 148 8.21 8.01 14.13
C ASN A 148 7.97 6.57 13.69
N ALA A 149 7.29 6.35 12.58
CA ALA A 149 7.05 5.00 12.06
C ALA A 149 8.35 4.28 11.65
N LEU A 150 9.28 5.02 11.04
CA LEU A 150 10.59 4.49 10.64
C LEU A 150 11.49 4.17 11.85
N ALA A 151 11.51 5.04 12.87
CA ALA A 151 12.39 4.87 14.02
C ALA A 151 11.83 3.92 15.08
N PHE A 152 10.55 3.99 15.39
CA PHE A 152 9.94 3.33 16.54
C PHE A 152 8.95 2.22 16.17
N GLY A 153 8.51 2.15 14.93
CA GLY A 153 7.59 1.11 14.48
C GLY A 153 8.15 -0.29 14.71
N ARG A 154 7.27 -1.27 14.88
CA ARG A 154 7.62 -2.70 15.08
C ARG A 154 8.62 -2.92 16.23
N GLY A 155 8.48 -2.15 17.31
CA GLY A 155 9.38 -2.23 18.45
C GLY A 155 10.82 -1.78 18.12
N GLY A 156 10.97 -0.73 17.31
CA GLY A 156 12.26 -0.15 16.91
C GLY A 156 12.89 -0.77 15.66
N ARG A 157 12.17 -1.68 14.95
CA ARG A 157 12.64 -2.26 13.68
C ARG A 157 12.27 -1.40 12.47
N GLY A 158 11.40 -0.43 12.67
CA GLY A 158 10.83 0.43 11.64
C GLY A 158 9.79 -0.25 10.76
N VAL A 159 8.96 0.55 10.11
CA VAL A 159 7.99 0.13 9.10
C VAL A 159 8.62 0.31 7.72
N LEU A 160 8.48 -0.66 6.84
CA LEU A 160 8.88 -0.50 5.44
C LEU A 160 7.81 0.30 4.70
N MET A 161 8.22 1.29 3.94
CA MET A 161 7.29 2.10 3.14
C MET A 161 7.67 2.02 1.67
N THR A 162 6.68 1.78 0.82
CA THR A 162 6.82 1.83 -0.64
C THR A 162 5.94 2.95 -1.17
N ARG A 163 6.42 3.67 -2.18
CA ARG A 163 5.72 4.81 -2.75
C ARG A 163 5.78 4.78 -4.27
N ALA A 164 4.70 5.27 -4.90
CA ALA A 164 4.68 5.51 -6.33
C ALA A 164 5.64 6.64 -6.71
N SER A 165 6.33 6.48 -7.83
CA SER A 165 7.24 7.51 -8.39
C SER A 165 6.54 8.51 -9.31
N GLY A 166 5.25 8.34 -9.58
CA GLY A 166 4.44 9.18 -10.47
C GLY A 166 4.19 8.58 -11.84
N ASN A 167 3.24 9.19 -12.54
CA ASN A 167 2.81 8.78 -13.86
C ASN A 167 3.01 9.90 -14.92
N GLU A 168 3.47 11.07 -14.49
CA GLU A 168 3.47 12.31 -15.28
C GLU A 168 4.83 12.56 -15.99
N ARG A 169 5.62 11.51 -16.24
CA ARG A 169 6.92 11.63 -16.90
C ARG A 169 6.84 12.34 -18.26
N GLU A 170 5.80 12.04 -19.04
CA GLU A 170 5.59 12.68 -20.36
C GLU A 170 5.29 14.17 -20.24
N SER A 171 4.81 14.63 -19.08
CA SER A 171 4.57 16.03 -18.75
C SER A 171 5.77 16.70 -18.05
N GLY A 172 6.92 16.02 -18.00
CA GLY A 172 8.16 16.54 -17.45
C GLY A 172 8.34 16.33 -15.94
N ALA A 173 7.40 15.68 -15.25
CA ALA A 173 7.54 15.35 -13.83
C ALA A 173 8.45 14.13 -13.62
N ASN A 174 9.08 14.08 -12.46
CA ASN A 174 9.95 12.97 -12.05
C ASN A 174 9.82 12.69 -10.54
N ALA A 175 10.44 11.60 -10.08
CA ALA A 175 10.34 11.19 -8.67
C ALA A 175 10.90 12.25 -7.69
N ASN A 176 11.86 13.07 -8.12
CA ASN A 176 12.45 14.12 -7.27
C ASN A 176 11.51 15.32 -7.06
N ASP A 177 10.39 15.40 -7.78
CA ASP A 177 9.37 16.42 -7.55
C ASP A 177 8.53 16.13 -6.31
N GLN A 178 8.69 14.94 -5.71
CA GLN A 178 7.97 14.50 -4.52
C GLN A 178 8.94 14.41 -3.34
N SER A 179 8.75 15.22 -2.32
CA SER A 179 9.63 15.24 -1.14
C SER A 179 9.72 13.89 -0.43
N TYR A 180 8.65 13.09 -0.41
CA TYR A 180 8.70 11.73 0.14
C TYR A 180 9.62 10.75 -0.61
N THR A 181 10.06 11.08 -1.82
CA THR A 181 10.92 10.23 -2.65
C THR A 181 12.26 10.89 -2.95
N ALA A 182 12.41 12.18 -2.64
CA ALA A 182 13.61 12.97 -2.91
C ALA A 182 14.60 13.02 -1.75
N ASP A 183 14.17 12.73 -0.50
CA ASP A 183 14.95 12.79 0.73
C ASP A 183 15.45 11.44 1.23
#